data_f93533a584ba6e4dc1b3641f76ce8e40
#
_entry.id   f93533a584ba6e4dc1b3641f76ce8e40
#
_cell.length_a   1.000
_cell.length_b   1.000
_cell.length_c   1.000
_cell.angle_alpha   90.00
_cell.angle_beta   90.00
_cell.angle_gamma   90.00
#
_symmetry.space_group_name_H-M   'P 1'
#
loop_
_entity.id
_entity.type
_entity.pdbx_description
1 polymer ?
#
loop_
_entity_poly.entity_id
_entity_poly.type
_entity_poly.pdbx_seq_one_letter_code
_entity_poly.pdbx_strand_id
1 'polypeptide(L)'
;MVYPSKGIIAELPSFAIDKGVASESLLAQVMVDKFVDHLPTYRQVERFKRSGIKLPYATITGWQSKVCELLTPLYEVLKHRVLSQGYLQVDETPIDVLDKNKSGKTHRGYHWVYHSPLEQVVLFDYRPSRSREGPAERLKNFKGYLQTDGYSVYESFGKHKDITLLGCMAHARRGFEKALDYHKHKAQVTMELFQQLYAIERYARDNELDHSQRHELRFEQALPVCNELGKWIASEYKNVLPKSALGKAMAYCLARWDNLIAYLHDGALEIDTNLVENAIRPVAIGRKNYLFAGSHKATQNAAMIYSFFATCKKHHIEPYQWLHNVLQVIQDSKVSELSQLLPQNFNKIHTPENQKKQIKSS
;
A
#
# COMPACT_ATOMS: atom_id res chain seq x y z
N MET A 1 -52.00 -44.88 -15.25
CA MET A 1 -51.67 -43.72 -14.43
C MET A 1 -50.21 -43.40 -14.61
N VAL A 2 -49.89 -42.29 -15.29
CA VAL A 2 -48.52 -41.84 -15.43
C VAL A 2 -48.27 -40.88 -14.31
N TYR A 3 -47.41 -41.22 -13.35
CA TYR A 3 -46.95 -40.30 -12.32
C TYR A 3 -46.03 -39.30 -12.97
N PRO A 4 -46.24 -37.96 -12.85
CA PRO A 4 -45.28 -37.01 -13.30
C PRO A 4 -44.06 -37.12 -12.40
N SER A 5 -42.94 -37.58 -12.95
CA SER A 5 -41.66 -37.51 -12.29
C SER A 5 -41.32 -36.04 -12.02
N LYS A 6 -41.40 -35.60 -10.78
CA LYS A 6 -40.82 -34.30 -10.37
C LYS A 6 -39.32 -34.42 -10.65
N GLY A 7 -38.85 -33.78 -11.67
CA GLY A 7 -37.41 -33.65 -11.92
C GLY A 7 -36.76 -32.97 -10.70
N ILE A 8 -35.83 -33.64 -10.08
CA ILE A 8 -34.97 -33.02 -9.03
C ILE A 8 -33.99 -32.18 -9.79
N ILE A 9 -34.16 -30.87 -9.79
CA ILE A 9 -33.19 -29.92 -10.29
C ILE A 9 -32.20 -29.69 -9.15
N ALA A 10 -30.95 -30.10 -9.35
CA ALA A 10 -29.89 -29.79 -8.40
C ALA A 10 -29.72 -28.26 -8.31
N GLU A 11 -29.51 -27.75 -7.11
CA GLU A 11 -29.16 -26.35 -6.93
C GLU A 11 -27.85 -26.07 -7.69
N LEU A 12 -27.86 -25.04 -8.54
CA LEU A 12 -26.65 -24.60 -9.22
C LEU A 12 -25.70 -23.97 -8.20
N PRO A 13 -24.38 -24.24 -8.30
CA PRO A 13 -23.41 -23.55 -7.47
C PRO A 13 -23.52 -22.04 -7.69
N SER A 14 -23.29 -21.24 -6.64
CA SER A 14 -23.20 -19.79 -6.76
C SER A 14 -21.99 -19.42 -7.61
N PHE A 15 -22.20 -18.56 -8.61
CA PHE A 15 -21.13 -18.02 -9.46
C PHE A 15 -20.77 -16.63 -8.99
N ALA A 16 -19.49 -16.26 -9.03
CA ALA A 16 -19.03 -14.91 -8.67
C ALA A 16 -19.77 -13.80 -9.44
N ILE A 17 -20.17 -14.06 -10.68
CA ILE A 17 -21.05 -13.18 -11.46
C ILE A 17 -22.29 -13.97 -11.85
N ASP A 18 -23.43 -13.59 -11.28
CA ASP A 18 -24.70 -14.22 -11.61
C ASP A 18 -24.97 -14.18 -13.13
N LYS A 19 -25.37 -15.32 -13.71
CA LYS A 19 -25.52 -15.53 -15.16
C LYS A 19 -24.30 -15.16 -15.98
N GLY A 20 -23.11 -15.13 -15.37
CA GLY A 20 -21.84 -14.86 -16.04
C GLY A 20 -21.37 -16.08 -16.83
N VAL A 21 -20.63 -15.81 -17.94
CA VAL A 21 -19.96 -16.85 -18.73
C VAL A 21 -18.50 -17.06 -18.35
N ALA A 22 -17.96 -16.21 -17.50
CA ALA A 22 -16.58 -16.28 -17.02
C ALA A 22 -16.52 -17.02 -15.68
N SER A 23 -15.68 -18.05 -15.61
CA SER A 23 -15.38 -18.72 -14.34
C SER A 23 -14.57 -17.81 -13.41
N GLU A 24 -14.57 -18.13 -12.12
CA GLU A 24 -13.79 -17.44 -11.10
C GLU A 24 -12.29 -17.42 -11.44
N SER A 25 -11.80 -18.51 -12.04
CA SER A 25 -10.41 -18.61 -12.52
C SER A 25 -10.09 -17.61 -13.63
N LEU A 26 -10.98 -17.43 -14.60
CA LEU A 26 -10.81 -16.44 -15.67
C LEU A 26 -10.93 -15.01 -15.11
N LEU A 27 -11.87 -14.77 -14.22
CA LEU A 27 -12.02 -13.46 -13.55
C LEU A 27 -10.76 -13.09 -12.75
N ALA A 28 -10.24 -14.02 -11.96
CA ALA A 28 -9.01 -13.83 -11.21
C ALA A 28 -7.82 -13.54 -12.13
N GLN A 29 -7.66 -14.30 -13.23
CA GLN A 29 -6.58 -14.10 -14.20
C GLN A 29 -6.63 -12.72 -14.86
N VAL A 30 -7.81 -12.25 -15.27
CA VAL A 30 -7.99 -10.92 -15.87
C VAL A 30 -7.60 -9.81 -14.90
N MET A 31 -7.85 -9.98 -13.61
CA MET A 31 -7.47 -9.01 -12.59
C MET A 31 -5.96 -9.03 -12.32
N VAL A 32 -5.34 -10.21 -12.22
CA VAL A 32 -3.89 -10.38 -12.03
C VAL A 32 -3.13 -9.83 -13.23
N ASP A 33 -3.51 -10.20 -14.45
CA ASP A 33 -2.91 -9.66 -15.67
C ASP A 33 -2.85 -8.12 -15.65
N LYS A 34 -3.91 -7.46 -15.17
CA LYS A 34 -3.98 -6.01 -15.18
C LYS A 34 -3.19 -5.35 -14.06
N PHE A 35 -3.29 -5.86 -12.83
CA PHE A 35 -2.83 -5.15 -11.63
C PHE A 35 -1.52 -5.70 -11.08
N VAL A 36 -1.13 -6.94 -11.42
CA VAL A 36 0.15 -7.55 -11.06
C VAL A 36 1.11 -7.51 -12.25
N ASP A 37 0.67 -8.01 -13.42
CA ASP A 37 1.50 -8.10 -14.62
C ASP A 37 1.45 -6.81 -15.46
N HIS A 38 0.66 -5.83 -15.03
CA HIS A 38 0.52 -4.52 -15.66
C HIS A 38 0.10 -4.58 -17.14
N LEU A 39 -0.65 -5.63 -17.53
CA LEU A 39 -1.15 -5.84 -18.88
C LEU A 39 -2.47 -5.08 -19.08
N PRO A 40 -2.49 -3.97 -19.83
CA PRO A 40 -3.71 -3.22 -20.07
C PRO A 40 -4.80 -4.07 -20.73
N THR A 41 -6.07 -3.76 -20.45
CA THR A 41 -7.21 -4.56 -20.95
C THR A 41 -7.20 -4.74 -22.47
N TYR A 42 -6.79 -3.72 -23.24
CA TYR A 42 -6.70 -3.86 -24.70
C TYR A 42 -5.66 -4.90 -25.14
N ARG A 43 -4.53 -5.04 -24.41
CA ARG A 43 -3.53 -6.09 -24.69
C ARG A 43 -4.05 -7.46 -24.29
N GLN A 44 -4.87 -7.57 -23.24
CA GLN A 44 -5.55 -8.83 -22.89
C GLN A 44 -6.50 -9.25 -24.01
N VAL A 45 -7.29 -8.33 -24.57
CA VAL A 45 -8.15 -8.58 -25.74
C VAL A 45 -7.34 -9.13 -26.90
N GLU A 46 -6.21 -8.50 -27.25
CA GLU A 46 -5.35 -8.97 -28.34
C GLU A 46 -4.69 -10.33 -28.04
N ARG A 47 -4.38 -10.62 -26.78
CA ARG A 47 -3.89 -11.94 -26.35
C ARG A 47 -4.96 -13.02 -26.57
N PHE A 48 -6.18 -12.79 -26.12
CA PHE A 48 -7.29 -13.73 -26.36
C PHE A 48 -7.56 -13.93 -27.84
N LYS A 49 -7.54 -12.87 -28.63
CA LYS A 49 -7.73 -12.94 -30.09
C LYS A 49 -6.67 -13.80 -30.78
N ARG A 50 -5.39 -13.71 -30.39
CA ARG A 50 -4.32 -14.59 -30.90
C ARG A 50 -4.55 -16.06 -30.57
N SER A 51 -5.22 -16.34 -29.45
CA SER A 51 -5.63 -17.71 -29.05
C SER A 51 -6.98 -18.13 -29.67
N GLY A 52 -7.50 -17.40 -30.65
CA GLY A 52 -8.76 -17.71 -31.34
C GLY A 52 -10.02 -17.29 -30.59
N ILE A 53 -9.90 -16.63 -29.42
CA ILE A 53 -11.04 -16.24 -28.58
C ILE A 53 -11.35 -14.75 -28.81
N LYS A 54 -12.55 -14.45 -29.29
CA LYS A 54 -13.02 -13.08 -29.53
C LYS A 54 -13.78 -12.57 -28.29
N LEU A 55 -13.13 -11.79 -27.44
CA LEU A 55 -13.73 -11.11 -26.30
C LEU A 55 -13.76 -9.61 -26.53
N PRO A 56 -14.94 -8.95 -26.53
CA PRO A 56 -15.04 -7.50 -26.61
C PRO A 56 -14.36 -6.83 -25.41
N TYR A 57 -13.74 -5.67 -25.63
CA TYR A 57 -13.13 -4.84 -24.57
C TYR A 57 -14.13 -4.55 -23.43
N ALA A 58 -15.38 -4.21 -23.80
CA ALA A 58 -16.45 -3.93 -22.84
C ALA A 58 -16.78 -5.13 -21.94
N THR A 59 -16.69 -6.36 -22.46
CA THR A 59 -16.93 -7.57 -21.68
C THR A 59 -15.87 -7.71 -20.56
N ILE A 60 -14.58 -7.61 -20.90
CA ILE A 60 -13.50 -7.72 -19.90
C ILE A 60 -13.58 -6.59 -18.87
N THR A 61 -13.82 -5.35 -19.30
CA THR A 61 -13.99 -4.22 -18.36
C THR A 61 -15.24 -4.35 -17.49
N GLY A 62 -16.31 -4.94 -18.02
CA GLY A 62 -17.51 -5.29 -17.28
C GLY A 62 -17.24 -6.32 -16.18
N TRP A 63 -16.49 -7.38 -16.49
CA TRP A 63 -16.05 -8.35 -15.49
C TRP A 63 -15.21 -7.72 -14.39
N GLN A 64 -14.22 -6.87 -14.77
CA GLN A 64 -13.40 -6.14 -13.79
C GLN A 64 -14.25 -5.29 -12.84
N SER A 65 -15.28 -4.60 -13.34
CA SER A 65 -16.19 -3.79 -12.53
C SER A 65 -17.01 -4.65 -11.57
N LYS A 66 -17.58 -5.75 -12.06
CA LYS A 66 -18.40 -6.67 -11.23
C LYS A 66 -17.57 -7.35 -10.15
N VAL A 67 -16.33 -7.78 -10.45
CA VAL A 67 -15.41 -8.31 -9.42
C VAL A 67 -15.16 -7.25 -8.34
N CYS A 68 -14.95 -5.99 -8.72
CA CYS A 68 -14.75 -4.91 -7.74
C CYS A 68 -16.03 -4.63 -6.93
N GLU A 69 -17.21 -4.71 -7.53
CA GLU A 69 -18.48 -4.56 -6.82
C GLU A 69 -18.64 -5.67 -5.76
N LEU A 70 -18.32 -6.90 -6.12
CA LEU A 70 -18.37 -8.06 -5.22
C LEU A 70 -17.37 -7.93 -4.06
N LEU A 71 -16.18 -7.40 -4.32
CA LEU A 71 -15.13 -7.20 -3.32
C LEU A 71 -15.33 -5.95 -2.43
N THR A 72 -16.31 -5.09 -2.72
CA THR A 72 -16.51 -3.84 -1.99
C THR A 72 -16.72 -4.05 -0.48
N PRO A 73 -17.55 -5.00 0.00
CA PRO A 73 -17.69 -5.25 1.44
C PRO A 73 -16.38 -5.70 2.11
N LEU A 74 -15.61 -6.55 1.42
CA LEU A 74 -14.31 -7.00 1.90
C LEU A 74 -13.29 -5.85 1.98
N TYR A 75 -13.35 -4.91 1.02
CA TYR A 75 -12.50 -3.72 1.04
C TYR A 75 -12.81 -2.80 2.23
N GLU A 76 -14.07 -2.64 2.62
CA GLU A 76 -14.44 -1.88 3.82
C GLU A 76 -13.88 -2.53 5.09
N VAL A 77 -13.87 -3.88 5.17
CA VAL A 77 -13.24 -4.61 6.27
C VAL A 77 -11.73 -4.37 6.30
N LEU A 78 -11.04 -4.45 5.15
CA LEU A 78 -9.60 -4.14 5.06
C LEU A 78 -9.31 -2.69 5.47
N LYS A 79 -10.12 -1.75 5.00
CA LYS A 79 -10.00 -0.32 5.34
C LYS A 79 -10.08 -0.11 6.85
N HIS A 80 -11.09 -0.70 7.50
CA HIS A 80 -11.22 -0.63 8.95
C HIS A 80 -9.99 -1.24 9.64
N ARG A 81 -9.53 -2.41 9.17
CA ARG A 81 -8.36 -3.10 9.75
C ARG A 81 -7.10 -2.24 9.68
N VAL A 82 -6.82 -1.59 8.55
CA VAL A 82 -5.65 -0.74 8.39
C VAL A 82 -5.76 0.52 9.26
N LEU A 83 -6.89 1.22 9.23
CA LEU A 83 -7.06 2.49 9.93
C LEU A 83 -7.22 2.36 11.45
N SER A 84 -7.46 1.15 11.96
CA SER A 84 -7.49 0.86 13.40
C SER A 84 -6.12 0.53 14.01
N GLN A 85 -5.05 0.52 13.20
CA GLN A 85 -3.70 0.25 13.68
C GLN A 85 -3.11 1.45 14.43
N GLY A 86 -2.26 1.19 15.41
CA GLY A 86 -1.55 2.24 16.19
C GLY A 86 -0.30 2.81 15.50
N TYR A 87 0.13 2.24 14.38
CA TYR A 87 1.26 2.73 13.59
C TYR A 87 0.97 2.62 12.10
N LEU A 88 1.04 3.76 11.40
CA LEU A 88 0.84 3.84 9.95
C LEU A 88 1.97 4.63 9.28
N GLN A 89 2.45 4.10 8.16
CA GLN A 89 3.20 4.87 7.17
C GLN A 89 2.24 5.36 6.09
N VAL A 90 2.34 6.64 5.71
CA VAL A 90 1.45 7.24 4.72
C VAL A 90 2.26 7.99 3.67
N ASP A 91 1.91 7.77 2.41
CA ASP A 91 2.47 8.44 1.25
C ASP A 91 1.40 8.53 0.15
N GLU A 92 1.60 9.33 -0.91
CA GLU A 92 0.67 9.42 -2.02
C GLU A 92 1.38 9.35 -3.38
N THR A 93 0.64 8.87 -4.38
CA THR A 93 1.16 8.78 -5.75
C THR A 93 0.13 9.28 -6.77
N PRO A 94 0.54 10.12 -7.75
CA PRO A 94 -0.39 10.65 -8.73
C PRO A 94 -0.86 9.57 -9.71
N ILE A 95 -2.07 9.77 -10.22
CA ILE A 95 -2.66 9.01 -11.33
C ILE A 95 -3.46 9.95 -12.22
N ASP A 96 -3.21 9.94 -13.51
CA ASP A 96 -3.99 10.71 -14.46
C ASP A 96 -5.30 9.95 -14.78
N VAL A 97 -6.43 10.66 -14.77
CA VAL A 97 -7.78 10.11 -14.96
C VAL A 97 -8.45 10.88 -16.09
N LEU A 98 -9.09 10.20 -17.02
CA LEU A 98 -9.83 10.85 -18.10
C LEU A 98 -10.93 11.77 -17.53
N ASP A 99 -10.91 13.03 -17.97
CA ASP A 99 -11.93 14.01 -17.63
C ASP A 99 -13.07 13.92 -18.64
N LYS A 100 -14.22 13.44 -18.19
CA LYS A 100 -15.42 13.32 -19.04
C LYS A 100 -15.95 14.68 -19.54
N ASN A 101 -15.64 15.77 -18.82
CA ASN A 101 -16.09 17.12 -19.14
C ASN A 101 -15.15 17.84 -20.12
N LYS A 102 -13.96 17.27 -20.38
CA LYS A 102 -12.94 17.87 -21.25
C LYS A 102 -12.38 16.81 -22.19
N SER A 103 -12.96 16.71 -23.38
CA SER A 103 -12.53 15.72 -24.38
C SER A 103 -11.02 15.71 -24.57
N GLY A 104 -10.42 14.51 -24.46
CA GLY A 104 -8.99 14.30 -24.65
C GLY A 104 -8.07 14.83 -23.53
N LYS A 105 -8.62 15.35 -22.42
CA LYS A 105 -7.82 15.82 -21.26
C LYS A 105 -7.92 14.86 -20.08
N THR A 106 -6.86 14.84 -19.28
CA THR A 106 -6.82 14.11 -18.03
C THR A 106 -6.86 15.07 -16.85
N HIS A 107 -7.44 14.61 -15.76
CA HIS A 107 -7.37 15.20 -14.44
C HIS A 107 -6.35 14.43 -13.60
N ARG A 108 -5.50 15.12 -12.84
CA ARG A 108 -4.55 14.48 -11.95
C ARG A 108 -5.17 14.21 -10.59
N GLY A 109 -5.49 12.95 -10.34
CA GLY A 109 -5.88 12.45 -9.04
C GLY A 109 -4.72 11.76 -8.32
N TYR A 110 -4.98 11.24 -7.12
CA TYR A 110 -3.95 10.64 -6.24
C TYR A 110 -4.47 9.39 -5.56
N HIS A 111 -3.64 8.37 -5.49
CA HIS A 111 -3.79 7.29 -4.53
C HIS A 111 -3.04 7.68 -3.25
N TRP A 112 -3.76 7.81 -2.16
CA TRP A 112 -3.22 7.89 -0.81
C TRP A 112 -3.02 6.47 -0.30
N VAL A 113 -1.85 6.16 0.21
CA VAL A 113 -1.47 4.80 0.59
C VAL A 113 -1.15 4.77 2.06
N TYR A 114 -1.86 3.93 2.80
CA TYR A 114 -1.70 3.71 4.23
C TYR A 114 -1.16 2.30 4.42
N HIS A 115 -0.03 2.17 5.04
CA HIS A 115 0.62 0.89 5.32
C HIS A 115 0.83 0.72 6.82
N SER A 116 0.36 -0.38 7.39
CA SER A 116 0.73 -0.79 8.74
C SER A 116 1.94 -1.73 8.68
N PRO A 117 3.12 -1.31 9.14
CA PRO A 117 4.29 -2.18 9.18
C PRO A 117 4.11 -3.40 10.10
N LEU A 118 3.36 -3.24 11.19
CA LEU A 118 3.16 -4.31 12.19
C LEU A 118 2.28 -5.44 11.67
N GLU A 119 1.18 -5.10 11.00
CA GLU A 119 0.23 -6.06 10.43
C GLU A 119 0.54 -6.38 8.97
N GLN A 120 1.48 -5.67 8.36
CA GLN A 120 1.84 -5.78 6.95
C GLN A 120 0.65 -5.67 5.99
N VAL A 121 -0.33 -4.81 6.33
CA VAL A 121 -1.52 -4.56 5.54
C VAL A 121 -1.45 -3.20 4.87
N VAL A 122 -1.97 -3.11 3.64
CA VAL A 122 -1.87 -1.91 2.80
C VAL A 122 -3.27 -1.49 2.33
N LEU A 123 -3.55 -0.19 2.44
CA LEU A 123 -4.76 0.43 1.92
C LEU A 123 -4.38 1.52 0.90
N PHE A 124 -4.89 1.40 -0.31
CA PHE A 124 -4.92 2.48 -1.30
C PHE A 124 -6.29 3.15 -1.25
N ASP A 125 -6.33 4.47 -1.14
CA ASP A 125 -7.55 5.28 -1.20
C ASP A 125 -7.43 6.31 -2.31
N TYR A 126 -8.29 6.26 -3.31
CA TYR A 126 -8.25 7.21 -4.40
C TYR A 126 -8.98 8.51 -4.04
N ARG A 127 -8.31 9.64 -4.33
CA ARG A 127 -8.89 10.99 -4.22
C ARG A 127 -8.62 11.80 -5.49
N PRO A 128 -9.58 12.64 -5.90
CA PRO A 128 -9.40 13.46 -7.12
C PRO A 128 -8.37 14.57 -6.93
N SER A 129 -7.95 14.90 -5.71
CA SER A 129 -6.97 15.95 -5.44
C SER A 129 -5.90 15.50 -4.43
N ARG A 130 -4.79 16.25 -4.37
CA ARG A 130 -3.74 16.12 -3.34
C ARG A 130 -4.05 16.98 -2.09
N SER A 131 -5.31 17.39 -1.92
CA SER A 131 -5.68 18.23 -0.80
C SER A 131 -5.65 17.48 0.52
N ARG A 132 -5.51 18.26 1.61
CA ARG A 132 -5.51 17.78 3.00
C ARG A 132 -6.79 17.02 3.38
N GLU A 133 -7.91 17.31 2.73
CA GLU A 133 -9.22 16.74 3.04
C GLU A 133 -9.23 15.20 2.94
N GLY A 134 -8.51 14.64 1.96
CA GLY A 134 -8.43 13.19 1.78
C GLY A 134 -7.90 12.46 3.01
N PRO A 135 -6.63 12.70 3.41
CA PRO A 135 -6.08 12.07 4.60
C PRO A 135 -6.77 12.52 5.90
N ALA A 136 -7.27 13.78 6.00
CA ALA A 136 -7.98 14.25 7.17
C ALA A 136 -9.27 13.46 7.44
N GLU A 137 -10.05 13.17 6.40
CA GLU A 137 -11.24 12.33 6.52
C GLU A 137 -10.90 10.90 6.96
N ARG A 138 -9.84 10.32 6.38
CA ARG A 138 -9.44 8.94 6.68
C ARG A 138 -8.86 8.79 8.08
N LEU A 139 -8.05 9.75 8.51
CA LEU A 139 -7.33 9.70 9.79
C LEU A 139 -8.06 10.43 10.93
N LYS A 140 -9.33 10.83 10.74
CA LYS A 140 -10.08 11.61 11.76
C LYS A 140 -10.15 10.95 13.15
N ASN A 141 -10.14 9.61 13.20
CA ASN A 141 -10.21 8.82 14.43
C ASN A 141 -8.89 8.10 14.73
N PHE A 142 -7.85 8.35 13.94
CA PHE A 142 -6.56 7.70 14.12
C PHE A 142 -5.88 8.17 15.39
N LYS A 143 -5.21 7.23 16.07
CA LYS A 143 -4.39 7.48 17.27
C LYS A 143 -3.13 6.64 17.17
N GLY A 144 -1.99 7.24 17.53
CA GLY A 144 -0.71 6.56 17.53
C GLY A 144 0.33 7.22 16.63
N TYR A 145 1.20 6.44 16.04
CA TYR A 145 2.33 6.90 15.24
C TYR A 145 1.98 7.05 13.76
N LEU A 146 2.20 8.24 13.21
CA LEU A 146 1.99 8.53 11.80
C LEU A 146 3.31 8.92 11.14
N GLN A 147 3.87 8.04 10.33
CA GLN A 147 5.15 8.27 9.64
C GLN A 147 4.93 8.72 8.20
N THR A 148 5.59 9.83 7.82
CA THR A 148 5.42 10.47 6.52
C THR A 148 6.74 11.03 5.97
N ASP A 149 6.74 11.44 4.70
CA ASP A 149 7.87 12.09 4.03
C ASP A 149 8.12 13.55 4.44
N GLY A 150 7.25 14.10 5.30
CA GLY A 150 7.30 15.51 5.72
C GLY A 150 6.57 16.47 4.77
N TYR A 151 5.68 15.98 3.91
CA TYR A 151 4.77 16.83 3.15
C TYR A 151 3.88 17.65 4.10
N SER A 152 3.76 18.96 3.85
CA SER A 152 3.13 19.93 4.74
C SER A 152 1.67 19.60 5.13
N VAL A 153 0.98 18.82 4.31
CA VAL A 153 -0.37 18.32 4.59
C VAL A 153 -0.42 17.55 5.92
N TYR A 154 0.64 16.83 6.25
CA TYR A 154 0.69 15.99 7.44
C TYR A 154 1.07 16.77 8.73
N GLU A 155 1.66 17.96 8.61
CA GLU A 155 2.08 18.77 9.77
C GLU A 155 0.91 19.08 10.72
N SER A 156 -0.29 19.21 10.16
CA SER A 156 -1.50 19.48 10.95
C SER A 156 -1.91 18.32 11.86
N PHE A 157 -1.56 17.08 11.52
CA PHE A 157 -1.86 15.91 12.35
C PHE A 157 -1.03 15.90 13.64
N GLY A 158 0.19 16.42 13.61
CA GLY A 158 1.03 16.56 14.80
C GLY A 158 0.48 17.53 15.87
N LYS A 159 -0.58 18.29 15.55
CA LYS A 159 -1.30 19.12 16.52
C LYS A 159 -2.34 18.34 17.33
N HIS A 160 -2.67 17.12 16.91
CA HIS A 160 -3.59 16.24 17.64
C HIS A 160 -2.81 15.51 18.73
N LYS A 161 -3.25 15.64 19.99
CA LYS A 161 -2.60 15.06 21.17
C LYS A 161 -2.43 13.53 21.10
N ASP A 162 -3.27 12.86 20.33
CA ASP A 162 -3.28 11.40 20.20
C ASP A 162 -2.43 10.91 19.00
N ILE A 163 -1.77 11.80 18.25
CA ILE A 163 -0.96 11.47 17.07
C ILE A 163 0.48 11.93 17.28
N THR A 164 1.42 11.02 17.18
CA THR A 164 2.86 11.31 17.14
C THR A 164 3.34 11.20 15.70
N LEU A 165 3.84 12.31 15.14
CA LEU A 165 4.43 12.31 13.80
C LEU A 165 5.83 11.73 13.82
N LEU A 166 6.11 10.85 12.86
CA LEU A 166 7.46 10.38 12.55
C LEU A 166 7.89 10.92 11.20
N GLY A 167 9.16 11.31 11.09
CA GLY A 167 9.81 11.67 9.83
C GLY A 167 10.37 10.44 9.10
N CYS A 168 10.97 10.71 7.95
CA CYS A 168 11.63 9.71 7.11
C CYS A 168 13.11 10.05 6.95
N MET A 169 14.00 9.23 7.52
CA MET A 169 15.45 9.43 7.37
C MET A 169 15.94 9.25 5.93
N ALA A 170 15.25 8.44 5.13
CA ALA A 170 15.57 8.31 3.70
C ALA A 170 15.34 9.62 2.94
N HIS A 171 14.27 10.38 3.25
CA HIS A 171 14.03 11.68 2.66
C HIS A 171 15.04 12.73 3.11
N ALA A 172 15.41 12.73 4.40
CA ALA A 172 16.48 13.57 4.93
C ALA A 172 17.81 13.27 4.20
N ARG A 173 18.24 12.01 4.16
CA ARG A 173 19.45 11.54 3.48
C ARG A 173 19.47 11.95 1.98
N ARG A 174 18.36 11.79 1.26
CA ARG A 174 18.24 12.13 -0.16
C ARG A 174 18.52 13.62 -0.43
N GLY A 175 18.22 14.50 0.54
CA GLY A 175 18.56 15.91 0.47
C GLY A 175 20.08 16.14 0.46
N PHE A 176 20.83 15.46 1.31
CA PHE A 176 22.30 15.54 1.37
C PHE A 176 22.97 14.84 0.19
N GLU A 177 22.41 13.73 -0.30
CA GLU A 177 22.90 13.05 -1.50
C GLU A 177 22.91 14.00 -2.72
N LYS A 178 21.84 14.78 -2.91
CA LYS A 178 21.78 15.82 -3.95
C LYS A 178 22.77 16.97 -3.75
N ALA A 179 23.26 17.16 -2.54
CA ALA A 179 24.26 18.20 -2.22
C ALA A 179 25.70 17.75 -2.48
N LEU A 180 25.97 16.46 -2.70
CA LEU A 180 27.31 15.92 -2.94
C LEU A 180 28.01 16.57 -4.15
N ASP A 181 27.25 16.90 -5.21
CA ASP A 181 27.80 17.51 -6.43
C ASP A 181 28.36 18.92 -6.20
N TYR A 182 27.85 19.65 -5.21
CA TYR A 182 28.19 21.06 -4.98
C TYR A 182 28.90 21.31 -3.63
N HIS A 183 28.74 20.42 -2.64
CA HIS A 183 29.25 20.55 -1.29
C HIS A 183 29.81 19.23 -0.78
N LYS A 184 30.64 18.56 -1.59
CA LYS A 184 31.07 17.18 -1.41
C LYS A 184 31.53 16.89 0.02
N HIS A 185 32.48 17.65 0.56
CA HIS A 185 33.06 17.37 1.87
C HIS A 185 32.02 17.44 3.01
N LYS A 186 31.21 18.50 3.04
CA LYS A 186 30.19 18.67 4.08
C LYS A 186 29.04 17.67 3.95
N ALA A 187 28.60 17.37 2.72
CA ALA A 187 27.57 16.37 2.48
C ALA A 187 28.07 14.95 2.81
N GLN A 188 29.34 14.65 2.57
CA GLN A 188 29.93 13.35 2.87
C GLN A 188 29.91 13.02 4.37
N VAL A 189 30.24 13.96 5.23
CA VAL A 189 30.14 13.76 6.70
C VAL A 189 28.74 13.31 7.11
N THR A 190 27.69 13.99 6.61
CA THR A 190 26.32 13.59 6.93
C THR A 190 25.95 12.23 6.32
N MET A 191 26.42 11.93 5.11
CA MET A 191 26.17 10.63 4.47
C MET A 191 26.78 9.47 5.27
N GLU A 192 27.95 9.67 5.86
CA GLU A 192 28.60 8.67 6.72
C GLU A 192 27.79 8.43 8.00
N LEU A 193 27.27 9.47 8.63
CA LEU A 193 26.39 9.33 9.81
C LEU A 193 25.05 8.64 9.46
N PHE A 194 24.44 8.99 8.34
CA PHE A 194 23.26 8.25 7.86
C PHE A 194 23.61 6.76 7.59
N GLN A 195 24.75 6.49 7.00
CA GLN A 195 25.20 5.11 6.75
C GLN A 195 25.33 4.30 8.05
N GLN A 196 25.86 4.90 9.12
CA GLN A 196 25.92 4.28 10.44
C GLN A 196 24.52 3.95 10.97
N LEU A 197 23.56 4.89 10.92
CA LEU A 197 22.17 4.65 11.34
C LEU A 197 21.56 3.46 10.59
N TYR A 198 21.74 3.42 9.27
CA TYR A 198 21.23 2.29 8.46
C TYR A 198 21.98 0.98 8.71
N ALA A 199 23.24 1.02 9.10
CA ALA A 199 23.99 -0.18 9.47
C ALA A 199 23.46 -0.79 10.78
N ILE A 200 23.11 0.05 11.76
CA ILE A 200 22.48 -0.38 13.02
C ILE A 200 21.13 -1.07 12.75
N GLU A 201 20.27 -0.46 11.92
CA GLU A 201 18.99 -1.05 11.54
C GLU A 201 19.15 -2.37 10.75
N ARG A 202 20.17 -2.46 9.92
CA ARG A 202 20.52 -3.70 9.20
C ARG A 202 20.95 -4.78 10.18
N TYR A 203 21.84 -4.46 11.12
CA TYR A 203 22.26 -5.39 12.16
C TYR A 203 21.06 -5.95 12.94
N ALA A 204 20.11 -5.09 13.33
CA ALA A 204 18.91 -5.53 14.03
C ALA A 204 18.08 -6.53 13.20
N ARG A 205 17.92 -6.29 11.89
CA ARG A 205 17.20 -7.21 10.99
C ARG A 205 17.95 -8.50 10.75
N ASP A 206 19.25 -8.44 10.47
CA ASP A 206 20.06 -9.60 10.12
C ASP A 206 20.21 -10.56 11.33
N ASN A 207 20.07 -10.05 12.55
CA ASN A 207 20.09 -10.83 13.80
C ASN A 207 18.68 -11.08 14.37
N GLU A 208 17.61 -10.76 13.61
CA GLU A 208 16.20 -11.02 13.98
C GLU A 208 15.83 -10.47 15.37
N LEU A 209 16.39 -9.31 15.77
CA LEU A 209 16.11 -8.70 17.06
C LEU A 209 14.62 -8.36 17.21
N ASP A 210 14.05 -8.71 18.35
CA ASP A 210 12.69 -8.29 18.69
C ASP A 210 12.61 -6.77 18.97
N HIS A 211 11.40 -6.26 19.18
CA HIS A 211 11.19 -4.83 19.37
C HIS A 211 11.91 -4.27 20.62
N SER A 212 12.00 -5.04 21.70
CA SER A 212 12.71 -4.61 22.91
C SER A 212 14.21 -4.52 22.67
N GLN A 213 14.79 -5.56 22.09
CA GLN A 213 16.21 -5.63 21.74
C GLN A 213 16.59 -4.55 20.73
N ARG A 214 15.71 -4.29 19.72
CA ARG A 214 15.92 -3.23 18.74
C ARG A 214 15.86 -1.85 19.39
N HIS A 215 14.98 -1.63 20.36
CA HIS A 215 14.93 -0.40 21.12
C HIS A 215 16.21 -0.17 21.94
N GLU A 216 16.70 -1.17 22.66
CA GLU A 216 17.96 -1.11 23.41
C GLU A 216 19.15 -0.79 22.49
N LEU A 217 19.27 -1.52 21.37
CA LEU A 217 20.33 -1.29 20.37
C LEU A 217 20.29 0.16 19.84
N ARG A 218 19.10 0.71 19.57
CA ARG A 218 18.94 2.10 19.14
C ARG A 218 19.37 3.11 20.20
N PHE A 219 19.02 2.82 21.46
CA PHE A 219 19.40 3.69 22.56
C PHE A 219 20.92 3.72 22.76
N GLU A 220 21.57 2.57 22.68
CA GLU A 220 23.02 2.44 22.86
C GLU A 220 23.82 2.96 21.66
N GLN A 221 23.40 2.67 20.44
CA GLN A 221 24.21 2.93 19.25
C GLN A 221 23.66 4.04 18.35
N ALA A 222 22.33 4.06 18.09
CA ALA A 222 21.77 5.02 17.15
C ALA A 222 21.58 6.42 17.76
N LEU A 223 21.22 6.52 19.03
CA LEU A 223 21.04 7.81 19.72
C LEU A 223 22.33 8.68 19.72
N PRO A 224 23.52 8.14 20.04
CA PRO A 224 24.78 8.92 19.91
C PRO A 224 25.01 9.45 18.49
N VAL A 225 24.77 8.64 17.47
CA VAL A 225 24.93 9.03 16.05
C VAL A 225 23.91 10.11 15.66
N CYS A 226 22.65 9.99 16.11
CA CYS A 226 21.64 11.02 15.91
C CYS A 226 22.06 12.33 16.56
N ASN A 227 22.58 12.28 17.80
CA ASN A 227 23.04 13.47 18.52
C ASN A 227 24.22 14.14 17.78
N GLU A 228 25.16 13.38 17.27
CA GLU A 228 26.28 13.88 16.46
C GLU A 228 25.77 14.55 15.18
N LEU A 229 24.90 13.86 14.43
CA LEU A 229 24.30 14.37 13.20
C LEU A 229 23.53 15.69 13.45
N GLY A 230 22.71 15.75 14.50
CA GLY A 230 21.96 16.95 14.87
C GLY A 230 22.84 18.13 15.24
N LYS A 231 23.87 17.88 16.07
CA LYS A 231 24.86 18.89 16.45
C LYS A 231 25.63 19.43 15.23
N TRP A 232 26.06 18.50 14.37
CA TRP A 232 26.79 18.86 13.15
C TRP A 232 25.92 19.72 12.23
N ILE A 233 24.68 19.31 11.94
CA ILE A 233 23.74 20.09 11.11
C ILE A 233 23.50 21.48 11.71
N ALA A 234 23.24 21.58 13.00
CA ALA A 234 22.97 22.85 13.66
C ALA A 234 24.17 23.81 13.63
N SER A 235 25.39 23.29 13.81
CA SER A 235 26.63 24.10 13.75
C SER A 235 26.94 24.57 12.34
N GLU A 236 26.83 23.68 11.34
CA GLU A 236 27.20 23.97 9.95
C GLU A 236 26.15 24.76 9.18
N TYR A 237 24.89 24.73 9.59
CA TYR A 237 23.80 25.48 8.90
C TYR A 237 24.10 26.99 8.81
N LYS A 238 24.79 27.55 9.80
CA LYS A 238 25.20 28.98 9.81
C LYS A 238 26.23 29.31 8.72
N ASN A 239 26.97 28.30 8.25
CA ASN A 239 28.08 28.40 7.31
C ASN A 239 27.68 28.01 5.87
N VAL A 240 26.37 27.86 5.59
CA VAL A 240 25.85 27.40 4.31
C VAL A 240 24.79 28.36 3.78
N LEU A 241 24.80 28.61 2.48
CA LEU A 241 23.75 29.42 1.84
C LEU A 241 22.39 28.73 1.98
N PRO A 242 21.36 29.35 2.56
CA PRO A 242 20.06 28.70 2.83
C PRO A 242 19.36 28.15 1.59
N LYS A 243 19.56 28.76 0.41
CA LYS A 243 18.96 28.35 -0.87
C LYS A 243 19.75 27.27 -1.60
N SER A 244 20.97 26.94 -1.16
CA SER A 244 21.77 25.84 -1.74
C SER A 244 21.10 24.47 -1.48
N ALA A 245 21.51 23.44 -2.21
CA ALA A 245 21.05 22.08 -1.98
C ALA A 245 21.33 21.62 -0.54
N LEU A 246 22.55 21.89 -0.03
CA LEU A 246 22.95 21.56 1.32
C LEU A 246 22.16 22.34 2.36
N GLY A 247 21.98 23.66 2.17
CA GLY A 247 21.20 24.50 3.08
C GLY A 247 19.74 24.07 3.19
N LYS A 248 19.11 23.69 2.07
CA LYS A 248 17.75 23.13 2.06
C LYS A 248 17.67 21.78 2.79
N ALA A 249 18.67 20.89 2.60
CA ALA A 249 18.72 19.60 3.28
C ALA A 249 18.85 19.78 4.81
N MET A 250 19.74 20.69 5.25
CA MET A 250 19.89 21.02 6.65
C MET A 250 18.63 21.65 7.27
N ALA A 251 18.02 22.62 6.56
CA ALA A 251 16.77 23.26 7.00
C ALA A 251 15.62 22.26 7.14
N TYR A 252 15.51 21.29 6.21
CA TYR A 252 14.54 20.19 6.29
C TYR A 252 14.71 19.40 7.59
N CYS A 253 15.95 18.99 7.91
CA CYS A 253 16.25 18.24 9.12
C CYS A 253 15.99 19.05 10.39
N LEU A 254 16.45 20.30 10.46
CA LEU A 254 16.27 21.15 11.63
C LEU A 254 14.79 21.40 11.94
N ALA A 255 13.98 21.63 10.90
CA ALA A 255 12.54 21.85 11.05
C ALA A 255 11.75 20.62 11.53
N ARG A 256 12.32 19.40 11.37
CA ARG A 256 11.65 18.12 11.64
C ARG A 256 12.48 17.18 12.52
N TRP A 257 13.45 17.75 13.26
CA TRP A 257 14.40 16.93 13.98
C TRP A 257 13.74 15.96 14.96
N ASP A 258 12.80 16.43 15.76
CA ASP A 258 12.08 15.62 16.72
C ASP A 258 11.29 14.49 16.04
N ASN A 259 10.68 14.76 14.89
CA ASN A 259 9.99 13.74 14.12
C ASN A 259 10.95 12.70 13.52
N LEU A 260 12.14 13.14 13.08
CA LEU A 260 13.16 12.25 12.50
C LEU A 260 13.73 11.28 13.52
N ILE A 261 13.94 11.71 14.76
CA ILE A 261 14.48 10.87 15.83
C ILE A 261 13.41 10.10 16.62
N ALA A 262 12.13 10.39 16.38
CA ALA A 262 11.03 9.74 17.13
C ALA A 262 10.98 8.22 16.96
N TYR A 263 11.55 7.64 15.87
CA TYR A 263 11.66 6.19 15.71
C TYR A 263 12.52 5.51 16.79
N LEU A 264 13.36 6.27 17.49
CA LEU A 264 14.17 5.75 18.60
C LEU A 264 13.34 5.37 19.83
N HIS A 265 12.13 5.92 19.96
CA HIS A 265 11.29 5.72 21.15
C HIS A 265 10.68 4.31 21.26
N ASP A 266 10.60 3.58 20.13
CA ASP A 266 10.00 2.25 20.11
C ASP A 266 10.66 1.39 19.02
N GLY A 267 11.09 0.19 19.38
CA GLY A 267 11.71 -0.75 18.45
C GLY A 267 10.78 -1.24 17.32
N ALA A 268 9.47 -1.09 17.47
CA ALA A 268 8.48 -1.43 16.44
C ALA A 268 8.44 -0.42 15.29
N LEU A 269 8.95 0.81 15.50
CA LEU A 269 8.91 1.87 14.50
C LEU A 269 10.02 1.71 13.45
N GLU A 270 9.77 2.14 12.23
CA GLU A 270 10.77 2.12 11.16
C GLU A 270 11.54 3.44 11.07
N ILE A 271 12.81 3.38 10.66
CA ILE A 271 13.67 4.55 10.46
C ILE A 271 13.19 5.42 9.28
N ASP A 272 12.46 4.83 8.32
CA ASP A 272 12.00 5.50 7.10
C ASP A 272 10.67 4.94 6.58
N THR A 273 10.15 5.56 5.50
CA THR A 273 8.90 5.20 4.83
C THR A 273 9.10 4.25 3.63
N ASN A 274 10.24 3.59 3.50
CA ASN A 274 10.53 2.72 2.34
C ASN A 274 9.50 1.59 2.19
N LEU A 275 8.86 1.14 3.27
CA LEU A 275 7.86 0.06 3.19
C LEU A 275 6.61 0.50 2.44
N VAL A 276 6.10 1.73 2.67
CA VAL A 276 4.96 2.27 1.91
C VAL A 276 5.38 2.66 0.50
N GLU A 277 6.59 3.23 0.29
CA GLU A 277 7.12 3.50 -1.05
C GLU A 277 7.18 2.22 -1.90
N ASN A 278 7.62 1.10 -1.33
CA ASN A 278 7.63 -0.20 -2.00
C ASN A 278 6.22 -0.71 -2.32
N ALA A 279 5.22 -0.42 -1.48
CA ALA A 279 3.82 -0.76 -1.77
C ALA A 279 3.27 0.05 -2.96
N ILE A 280 3.75 1.27 -3.18
CA ILE A 280 3.37 2.15 -4.30
C ILE A 280 3.95 1.71 -5.65
N ARG A 281 5.09 1.01 -5.67
CA ARG A 281 5.80 0.63 -6.91
C ARG A 281 4.93 0.01 -8.00
N PRO A 282 3.99 -0.92 -7.72
CA PRO A 282 3.11 -1.49 -8.75
C PRO A 282 2.30 -0.42 -9.50
N VAL A 283 1.79 0.60 -8.80
CA VAL A 283 1.09 1.72 -9.44
C VAL A 283 2.02 2.52 -10.33
N ALA A 284 3.25 2.79 -9.87
CA ALA A 284 4.25 3.54 -10.64
C ALA A 284 4.68 2.80 -11.93
N ILE A 285 4.77 1.46 -11.89
CA ILE A 285 5.05 0.63 -13.06
C ILE A 285 3.83 0.59 -13.98
N GLY A 286 2.63 0.37 -13.43
CA GLY A 286 1.39 0.30 -14.19
C GLY A 286 1.14 1.57 -15.02
N ARG A 287 1.41 2.75 -14.46
CA ARG A 287 1.28 4.04 -15.17
C ARG A 287 2.11 4.12 -16.45
N LYS A 288 3.24 3.41 -16.54
CA LYS A 288 4.05 3.35 -17.76
C LYS A 288 3.41 2.49 -18.85
N ASN A 289 2.45 1.64 -18.50
CA ASN A 289 1.76 0.73 -19.42
C ASN A 289 0.40 1.26 -19.90
N TYR A 290 -0.40 1.87 -19.00
CA TYR A 290 -1.76 2.33 -19.34
C TYR A 290 -1.97 3.85 -19.25
N LEU A 291 -0.94 4.63 -18.92
CA LEU A 291 -0.84 6.11 -18.92
C LEU A 291 -1.89 6.83 -18.07
N PHE A 292 -3.16 6.47 -18.14
CA PHE A 292 -4.27 7.07 -17.40
C PHE A 292 -5.37 6.05 -17.08
N ALA A 293 -6.20 6.35 -16.10
CA ALA A 293 -7.41 5.60 -15.80
C ALA A 293 -8.62 6.17 -16.56
N GLY A 294 -9.55 5.30 -16.98
CA GLY A 294 -10.69 5.67 -17.79
C GLY A 294 -11.77 6.49 -17.07
N SER A 295 -11.79 6.49 -15.73
CA SER A 295 -12.75 7.26 -14.91
C SER A 295 -12.33 7.26 -13.44
N HIS A 296 -12.93 8.16 -12.63
CA HIS A 296 -12.78 8.16 -11.18
C HIS A 296 -13.20 6.83 -10.54
N LYS A 297 -14.33 6.24 -11.01
CA LYS A 297 -14.78 4.93 -10.52
C LYS A 297 -13.78 3.82 -10.84
N ALA A 298 -13.21 3.81 -12.04
CA ALA A 298 -12.17 2.84 -12.41
C ALA A 298 -10.92 2.98 -11.54
N THR A 299 -10.57 4.21 -11.13
CA THR A 299 -9.44 4.48 -10.25
C THR A 299 -9.73 4.05 -8.81
N GLN A 300 -10.95 4.22 -8.31
CA GLN A 300 -11.39 3.69 -7.01
C GLN A 300 -11.32 2.16 -7.01
N ASN A 301 -11.79 1.51 -8.07
CA ASN A 301 -11.69 0.08 -8.24
C ASN A 301 -10.23 -0.40 -8.28
N ALA A 302 -9.36 0.34 -8.96
CA ALA A 302 -7.92 0.07 -8.98
C ALA A 302 -7.30 0.18 -7.58
N ALA A 303 -7.64 1.21 -6.81
CA ALA A 303 -7.19 1.38 -5.43
C ALA A 303 -7.55 0.17 -4.56
N MET A 304 -8.78 -0.32 -4.67
CA MET A 304 -9.25 -1.53 -3.98
C MET A 304 -8.38 -2.74 -4.31
N ILE A 305 -8.17 -3.02 -5.59
CA ILE A 305 -7.40 -4.19 -6.04
C ILE A 305 -5.92 -4.06 -5.63
N TYR A 306 -5.32 -2.88 -5.78
CA TYR A 306 -3.95 -2.65 -5.31
C TYR A 306 -3.81 -2.85 -3.80
N SER A 307 -4.84 -2.53 -3.00
CA SER A 307 -4.83 -2.77 -1.55
C SER A 307 -4.73 -4.26 -1.24
N PHE A 308 -5.56 -5.08 -1.88
CA PHE A 308 -5.53 -6.52 -1.68
C PHE A 308 -4.23 -7.15 -2.19
N PHE A 309 -3.80 -6.81 -3.42
CA PHE A 309 -2.62 -7.44 -4.00
C PHE A 309 -1.32 -6.97 -3.34
N ALA A 310 -1.25 -5.72 -2.87
CA ALA A 310 -0.13 -5.27 -2.05
C ALA A 310 -0.08 -6.01 -0.71
N THR A 311 -1.24 -6.26 -0.07
CA THR A 311 -1.32 -7.06 1.15
C THR A 311 -0.95 -8.52 0.89
N CYS A 312 -1.41 -9.15 -0.21
CA CYS A 312 -0.96 -10.48 -0.64
C CYS A 312 0.56 -10.55 -0.72
N LYS A 313 1.18 -9.58 -1.41
CA LYS A 313 2.64 -9.52 -1.57
C LYS A 313 3.37 -9.43 -0.23
N LYS A 314 2.85 -8.64 0.71
CA LYS A 314 3.44 -8.49 2.06
C LYS A 314 3.40 -9.80 2.86
N HIS A 315 2.38 -10.62 2.63
CA HIS A 315 2.20 -11.92 3.29
C HIS A 315 2.69 -13.11 2.46
N HIS A 316 3.43 -12.87 1.36
CA HIS A 316 3.93 -13.91 0.46
C HIS A 316 2.85 -14.84 -0.08
N ILE A 317 1.65 -14.27 -0.32
CA ILE A 317 0.49 -14.97 -0.87
C ILE A 317 0.41 -14.67 -2.37
N GLU A 318 0.17 -15.70 -3.15
CA GLU A 318 0.00 -15.55 -4.59
C GLU A 318 -1.37 -14.91 -4.89
N PRO A 319 -1.41 -13.72 -5.54
CA PRO A 319 -2.63 -12.94 -5.74
C PRO A 319 -3.73 -13.67 -6.52
N TYR A 320 -3.36 -14.48 -7.51
CA TYR A 320 -4.32 -15.28 -8.27
C TYR A 320 -5.02 -16.31 -7.38
N GLN A 321 -4.26 -17.07 -6.60
CA GLN A 321 -4.82 -18.09 -5.72
C GLN A 321 -5.75 -17.47 -4.67
N TRP A 322 -5.31 -16.37 -4.07
CA TRP A 322 -6.14 -15.64 -3.12
C TRP A 322 -7.45 -15.18 -3.76
N LEU A 323 -7.38 -14.46 -4.89
CA LEU A 323 -8.57 -13.90 -5.54
C LEU A 323 -9.50 -14.99 -6.06
N HIS A 324 -8.97 -16.04 -6.66
CA HIS A 324 -9.75 -17.19 -7.14
C HIS A 324 -10.56 -17.81 -6.00
N ASN A 325 -9.92 -18.10 -4.87
CA ASN A 325 -10.62 -18.67 -3.70
C ASN A 325 -11.66 -17.71 -3.11
N VAL A 326 -11.34 -16.42 -3.01
CA VAL A 326 -12.31 -15.42 -2.52
C VAL A 326 -13.52 -15.37 -3.43
N LEU A 327 -13.35 -15.37 -4.75
CA LEU A 327 -14.45 -15.34 -5.71
C LEU A 327 -15.36 -16.56 -5.64
N GLN A 328 -14.86 -17.71 -5.22
CA GLN A 328 -15.66 -18.92 -5.04
C GLN A 328 -16.60 -18.88 -3.83
N VAL A 329 -16.27 -18.10 -2.80
CA VAL A 329 -16.97 -18.18 -1.52
C VAL A 329 -17.63 -16.88 -1.06
N ILE A 330 -17.23 -15.73 -1.62
CA ILE A 330 -17.61 -14.43 -1.08
C ILE A 330 -19.11 -14.15 -1.15
N GLN A 331 -19.83 -14.68 -2.16
CA GLN A 331 -21.27 -14.49 -2.30
C GLN A 331 -22.05 -15.19 -1.18
N ASP A 332 -21.55 -16.32 -0.71
CA ASP A 332 -22.19 -17.14 0.32
C ASP A 332 -21.66 -16.79 1.72
N SER A 333 -20.66 -15.92 1.81
CA SER A 333 -20.02 -15.54 3.07
C SER A 333 -20.87 -14.52 3.84
N LYS A 334 -21.03 -14.73 5.14
CA LYS A 334 -21.66 -13.74 6.01
C LYS A 334 -20.75 -12.53 6.21
N VAL A 335 -21.36 -11.35 6.38
CA VAL A 335 -20.61 -10.10 6.60
C VAL A 335 -19.67 -10.21 7.82
N SER A 336 -20.08 -10.91 8.88
CA SER A 336 -19.26 -11.15 10.08
C SER A 336 -18.03 -12.04 9.83
N GLU A 337 -18.01 -12.80 8.74
CA GLU A 337 -16.94 -13.75 8.39
C GLU A 337 -15.97 -13.18 7.34
N LEU A 338 -16.31 -12.05 6.71
CA LEU A 338 -15.48 -11.44 5.64
C LEU A 338 -14.03 -11.18 6.07
N SER A 339 -13.79 -10.89 7.34
CA SER A 339 -12.41 -10.68 7.83
C SER A 339 -11.51 -11.90 7.63
N GLN A 340 -12.07 -13.10 7.58
CA GLN A 340 -11.35 -14.34 7.32
C GLN A 340 -10.84 -14.42 5.89
N LEU A 341 -11.52 -13.77 4.93
CA LEU A 341 -11.15 -13.73 3.51
C LEU A 341 -10.05 -12.74 3.20
N LEU A 342 -9.63 -11.91 4.15
CA LEU A 342 -8.53 -10.96 3.95
C LEU A 342 -7.21 -11.71 3.64
N PRO A 343 -6.34 -11.14 2.79
CA PRO A 343 -5.11 -11.82 2.38
C PRO A 343 -4.27 -12.34 3.56
N GLN A 344 -4.07 -11.56 4.62
CA GLN A 344 -3.27 -11.95 5.78
C GLN A 344 -3.82 -13.17 6.55
N ASN A 345 -5.07 -13.56 6.30
CA ASN A 345 -5.70 -14.72 6.93
C ASN A 345 -5.77 -15.95 5.99
N PHE A 346 -5.36 -15.81 4.72
CA PHE A 346 -5.50 -16.86 3.70
C PHE A 346 -4.83 -18.17 4.09
N ASN A 347 -3.58 -18.15 4.55
CA ASN A 347 -2.85 -19.34 4.94
C ASN A 347 -3.42 -20.02 6.21
N LYS A 348 -4.11 -19.27 7.07
CA LYS A 348 -4.74 -19.80 8.28
C LYS A 348 -5.93 -20.70 7.96
N ILE A 349 -6.60 -20.45 6.84
CA ILE A 349 -7.79 -21.23 6.39
C ILE A 349 -7.33 -22.47 5.60
N HIS A 350 -6.22 -22.40 4.88
CA HIS A 350 -5.74 -23.43 3.97
C HIS A 350 -4.64 -24.32 4.53
N THR A 351 -4.42 -24.31 5.86
CA THR A 351 -3.54 -25.29 6.51
C THR A 351 -4.11 -26.70 6.39
N PRO A 352 -3.27 -27.76 6.20
CA PRO A 352 -3.72 -29.15 6.06
C PRO A 352 -4.61 -29.64 7.20
N GLU A 353 -4.50 -29.05 8.39
CA GLU A 353 -5.36 -29.36 9.56
C GLU A 353 -6.78 -28.85 9.40
N ASN A 354 -6.99 -27.71 8.76
CA ASN A 354 -8.33 -27.15 8.54
C ASN A 354 -9.05 -27.80 7.36
N GLN A 355 -8.33 -28.24 6.34
CA GLN A 355 -8.90 -29.05 5.25
C GLN A 355 -9.43 -30.40 5.76
N LYS A 356 -8.76 -31.04 6.74
CA LYS A 356 -9.24 -32.27 7.36
C LYS A 356 -10.50 -32.07 8.22
N LYS A 357 -10.75 -30.88 8.75
CA LYS A 357 -11.97 -30.56 9.53
C LYS A 357 -13.17 -30.32 8.63
N GLN A 358 -13.00 -29.70 7.48
CA GLN A 358 -14.09 -29.47 6.50
C GLN A 358 -14.56 -30.78 5.84
N ILE A 359 -13.64 -31.72 5.55
CA ILE A 359 -13.98 -33.06 4.99
C ILE A 359 -14.70 -33.95 6.03
N LYS A 360 -14.56 -33.67 7.34
CA LYS A 360 -15.24 -34.45 8.39
C LYS A 360 -16.61 -33.88 8.79
N SER A 361 -16.97 -32.68 8.31
CA SER A 361 -18.25 -32.00 8.60
C SER A 361 -19.20 -31.96 7.39
N SER A 362 -18.83 -32.53 6.29
CA SER A 362 -19.67 -32.85 5.12
C SER A 362 -19.91 -34.36 5.02
#